data_d5a2e2494054c27bf1b57b836fdbbc68
#
_entry.id   d5a2e2494054c27bf1b57b836fdbbc68
#
_cell.length_a   1.000
_cell.length_b   1.000
_cell.length_c   1.000
_cell.angle_alpha   90.00
_cell.angle_beta   90.00
_cell.angle_gamma   90.00
#
_symmetry.space_group_name_H-M   'P 1'
#
loop_
_entity.id
_entity.type
_entity.pdbx_description
1 polymer ?
#
loop_
_entity_poly.entity_id
_entity_poly.type
_entity_poly.pdbx_seq_one_letter_code
_entity_poly.pdbx_strand_id
1 'polypeptide(L)'
;MPRIVRHIINISFAVLLTAALVASYMLGASHRKPITCKGLSICIPDSAANQFIRPDEVRKILDSEYSGYIGLPIDEIDLTKIESILDGKSARYKSEAYATKDSMLNVTITQRKPIVRFQKGSKGFYADETGYLFPLQSTYASHVQVVDGAIPLNNEEWLERMIRLVRHIDDSKVWKD
;
A
#
# COMPACT_ATOMS: atom_id res chain seq x y z
N MET A 1 15.69 52.29 41.14
CA MET A 1 16.43 51.02 40.95
C MET A 1 17.45 51.19 39.84
N PRO A 2 18.73 50.85 40.03
CA PRO A 2 19.75 50.96 39.01
C PRO A 2 19.39 50.06 37.79
N ARG A 3 19.65 50.54 36.58
CA ARG A 3 19.32 49.81 35.30
C ARG A 3 19.84 48.37 35.32
N ILE A 4 20.99 48.13 35.95
CA ILE A 4 21.64 46.81 36.07
C ILE A 4 20.73 45.81 36.81
N VAL A 5 20.11 46.20 37.91
CA VAL A 5 19.22 45.32 38.70
C VAL A 5 17.99 44.92 37.90
N ARG A 6 17.45 45.82 37.09
CA ARG A 6 16.32 45.52 36.20
C ARG A 6 16.67 44.51 35.10
N HIS A 7 17.87 44.62 34.55
CA HIS A 7 18.35 43.61 33.54
C HIS A 7 18.57 42.23 34.17
N ILE A 8 19.15 42.19 35.39
CA ILE A 8 19.35 40.92 36.12
C ILE A 8 18.01 40.25 36.40
N ILE A 9 17.02 40.98 36.85
CA ILE A 9 15.66 40.47 37.12
C ILE A 9 15.01 39.94 35.84
N ASN A 10 15.09 40.66 34.74
CA ASN A 10 14.53 40.22 33.46
C ASN A 10 15.21 38.95 32.93
N ILE A 11 16.52 38.85 33.03
CA ILE A 11 17.27 37.66 32.64
C ILE A 11 16.91 36.46 33.51
N SER A 12 16.85 36.66 34.83
CA SER A 12 16.45 35.60 35.76
C SER A 12 15.03 35.11 35.48
N PHE A 13 14.09 36.02 35.21
CA PHE A 13 12.72 35.67 34.87
C PHE A 13 12.64 34.90 33.54
N ALA A 14 13.40 35.31 32.53
CA ALA A 14 13.46 34.62 31.24
C ALA A 14 14.03 33.19 31.39
N VAL A 15 15.08 32.99 32.17
CA VAL A 15 15.66 31.69 32.47
C VAL A 15 14.67 30.79 33.22
N LEU A 16 13.96 31.32 34.17
CA LEU A 16 12.97 30.57 34.95
C LEU A 16 11.78 30.15 34.08
N LEU A 17 11.34 31.02 33.16
CA LEU A 17 10.26 30.75 32.25
C LEU A 17 10.64 29.68 31.21
N THR A 18 11.86 29.74 30.64
CA THR A 18 12.37 28.72 29.75
C THR A 18 12.53 27.37 30.44
N ALA A 19 13.03 27.34 31.65
CA ALA A 19 13.15 26.12 32.44
C ALA A 19 11.77 25.50 32.75
N ALA A 20 10.76 26.30 33.05
CA ALA A 20 9.39 25.84 33.29
C ALA A 20 8.77 25.25 31.99
N LEU A 21 9.02 25.88 30.83
CA LEU A 21 8.55 25.36 29.54
C LEU A 21 9.21 24.02 29.18
N VAL A 22 10.51 23.90 29.37
CA VAL A 22 11.24 22.64 29.14
C VAL A 22 10.76 21.55 30.10
N ALA A 23 10.59 21.85 31.38
CA ALA A 23 10.05 20.91 32.35
C ALA A 23 8.63 20.45 31.99
N SER A 24 7.76 21.37 31.60
CA SER A 24 6.40 21.04 31.14
C SER A 24 6.39 20.16 29.91
N TYR A 25 7.29 20.43 28.95
CA TYR A 25 7.45 19.59 27.74
C TYR A 25 7.93 18.18 28.11
N MET A 26 8.94 18.05 28.94
CA MET A 26 9.47 16.75 29.38
C MET A 26 8.44 15.93 30.17
N LEU A 27 7.71 16.55 31.09
CA LEU A 27 6.63 15.90 31.83
C LEU A 27 5.49 15.45 30.90
N GLY A 28 5.11 16.27 29.92
CA GLY A 28 4.09 15.94 28.96
C GLY A 28 4.50 14.81 27.99
N ALA A 29 5.78 14.75 27.63
CA ALA A 29 6.31 13.68 26.78
C ALA A 29 6.35 12.32 27.51
N SER A 30 6.72 12.32 28.81
CA SER A 30 6.81 11.10 29.63
C SER A 30 5.45 10.48 29.99
N HIS A 31 4.36 11.24 29.89
CA HIS A 31 3.01 10.76 30.23
C HIS A 31 2.22 10.23 29.03
N ARG A 32 2.76 10.35 27.82
CA ARG A 32 2.12 9.76 26.62
C ARG A 32 2.34 8.26 26.62
N LYS A 33 1.32 7.49 27.00
CA LYS A 33 1.33 6.04 26.77
C LYS A 33 1.41 5.79 25.26
N PRO A 34 2.35 4.96 24.80
CA PRO A 34 2.41 4.63 23.37
C PRO A 34 1.10 3.97 22.95
N ILE A 35 0.56 4.43 21.84
CA ILE A 35 -0.61 3.81 21.23
C ILE A 35 -0.14 2.52 20.58
N THR A 36 -0.59 1.37 21.08
CA THR A 36 -0.21 0.06 20.54
C THR A 36 -1.20 -0.42 19.50
N CYS A 37 -0.71 -1.11 18.47
CA CYS A 37 -1.54 -1.69 17.43
C CYS A 37 -2.42 -2.81 17.99
N LYS A 38 -3.74 -2.68 17.84
CA LYS A 38 -4.73 -3.65 18.33
C LYS A 38 -5.20 -4.61 17.25
N GLY A 39 -5.02 -4.25 15.98
CA GLY A 39 -5.52 -5.08 14.90
C GLY A 39 -5.16 -4.56 13.51
N LEU A 40 -5.49 -5.38 12.51
CA LEU A 40 -5.28 -5.13 11.09
C LEU A 40 -6.63 -5.01 10.39
N SER A 41 -6.80 -3.92 9.66
CA SER A 41 -7.91 -3.68 8.75
C SER A 41 -7.40 -3.71 7.31
N ILE A 42 -8.00 -4.52 6.45
CA ILE A 42 -7.60 -4.66 5.04
C ILE A 42 -8.74 -4.17 4.18
N CYS A 43 -8.44 -3.21 3.30
CA CYS A 43 -9.37 -2.66 2.33
C CYS A 43 -8.89 -2.98 0.92
N ILE A 44 -9.75 -3.60 0.11
CA ILE A 44 -9.52 -3.88 -1.31
C ILE A 44 -10.69 -3.25 -2.07
N PRO A 45 -10.58 -2.00 -2.55
CA PRO A 45 -11.73 -1.22 -3.05
C PRO A 45 -12.45 -1.87 -4.23
N ASP A 46 -11.75 -2.60 -5.09
CA ASP A 46 -12.28 -3.23 -6.30
C ASP A 46 -12.47 -4.76 -6.17
N SER A 47 -12.53 -5.27 -4.94
CA SER A 47 -12.72 -6.71 -4.65
C SER A 47 -14.04 -7.29 -5.19
N ALA A 48 -15.05 -6.46 -5.41
CA ALA A 48 -16.31 -6.89 -6.01
C ALA A 48 -16.20 -7.23 -7.50
N ALA A 49 -15.34 -6.50 -8.23
CA ALA A 49 -15.14 -6.70 -9.66
C ALA A 49 -13.95 -7.64 -9.98
N ASN A 50 -12.92 -7.60 -9.15
CA ASN A 50 -11.68 -8.35 -9.33
C ASN A 50 -11.33 -9.07 -8.03
N GLN A 51 -11.27 -10.39 -8.06
CA GLN A 51 -11.01 -11.22 -6.87
C GLN A 51 -9.62 -11.89 -6.93
N PHE A 52 -8.63 -11.18 -7.46
CA PHE A 52 -7.26 -11.70 -7.54
C PHE A 52 -6.58 -11.81 -6.18
N ILE A 53 -6.98 -10.97 -5.23
CA ILE A 53 -6.41 -10.91 -3.89
C ILE A 53 -7.54 -10.96 -2.87
N ARG A 54 -7.37 -11.79 -1.85
CA ARG A 54 -8.31 -11.92 -0.76
C ARG A 54 -7.72 -11.35 0.53
N PRO A 55 -8.53 -10.71 1.39
CA PRO A 55 -8.06 -10.19 2.68
C PRO A 55 -7.34 -11.25 3.53
N ASP A 56 -7.83 -12.50 3.51
CA ASP A 56 -7.24 -13.61 4.27
C ASP A 56 -5.81 -13.94 3.81
N GLU A 57 -5.53 -13.84 2.51
CA GLU A 57 -4.19 -14.07 1.94
C GLU A 57 -3.24 -12.95 2.35
N VAL A 58 -3.70 -11.71 2.34
CA VAL A 58 -2.92 -10.55 2.78
C VAL A 58 -2.54 -10.70 4.25
N ARG A 59 -3.51 -11.09 5.09
CA ARG A 59 -3.26 -11.36 6.52
C ARG A 59 -2.22 -12.46 6.71
N LYS A 60 -2.36 -13.59 6.04
CA LYS A 60 -1.40 -14.70 6.13
C LYS A 60 0.01 -14.30 5.73
N ILE A 61 0.15 -13.49 4.67
CA ILE A 61 1.46 -12.99 4.22
C ILE A 61 2.08 -12.10 5.29
N LEU A 62 1.32 -11.15 5.84
CA LEU A 62 1.82 -10.27 6.90
C LEU A 62 2.16 -11.04 8.16
N ASP A 63 1.33 -11.99 8.58
CA ASP A 63 1.60 -12.81 9.76
C ASP A 63 2.85 -13.70 9.59
N SER A 64 3.18 -14.10 8.36
CA SER A 64 4.37 -14.91 8.07
C SER A 64 5.65 -14.11 7.86
N GLU A 65 5.58 -12.96 7.20
CA GLU A 65 6.75 -12.18 6.79
C GLU A 65 7.02 -10.95 7.68
N TYR A 66 6.01 -10.47 8.40
CA TYR A 66 6.08 -9.35 9.34
C TYR A 66 5.30 -9.66 10.63
N SER A 67 5.67 -10.77 11.30
CA SER A 67 5.01 -11.20 12.52
C SER A 67 5.23 -10.21 13.67
N GLY A 68 4.22 -10.10 14.56
CA GLY A 68 4.35 -9.36 15.82
C GLY A 68 3.98 -7.88 15.76
N TYR A 69 3.35 -7.38 14.69
CA TYR A 69 2.87 -5.98 14.61
C TYR A 69 1.72 -5.70 15.61
N ILE A 70 0.95 -6.71 15.99
CA ILE A 70 -0.10 -6.56 17.03
C ILE A 70 0.58 -6.42 18.39
N GLY A 71 0.24 -5.37 19.11
CA GLY A 71 0.81 -5.04 20.43
C GLY A 71 2.06 -4.15 20.37
N LEU A 72 2.68 -3.96 19.19
CA LEU A 72 3.76 -2.98 19.04
C LEU A 72 3.22 -1.55 19.11
N PRO A 73 4.02 -0.60 19.64
CA PRO A 73 3.75 0.82 19.47
C PRO A 73 3.61 1.15 17.98
N ILE A 74 2.60 1.95 17.64
CA ILE A 74 2.34 2.33 16.24
C ILE A 74 3.55 3.01 15.59
N ASP A 75 4.27 3.81 16.36
CA ASP A 75 5.46 4.54 15.91
C ASP A 75 6.66 3.62 15.61
N GLU A 76 6.64 2.36 16.09
CA GLU A 76 7.68 1.35 15.84
C GLU A 76 7.35 0.42 14.67
N ILE A 77 6.14 0.52 14.11
CA ILE A 77 5.73 -0.30 12.96
C ILE A 77 6.36 0.29 11.68
N ASP A 78 7.17 -0.51 11.00
CA ASP A 78 7.75 -0.14 9.71
C ASP A 78 6.72 -0.34 8.58
N LEU A 79 5.97 0.73 8.30
CA LEU A 79 4.93 0.75 7.26
C LEU A 79 5.53 0.52 5.87
N THR A 80 6.71 1.06 5.59
CA THR A 80 7.40 0.90 4.30
C THR A 80 7.77 -0.56 4.05
N LYS A 81 8.20 -1.27 5.09
CA LYS A 81 8.49 -2.69 4.99
C LYS A 81 7.23 -3.51 4.72
N ILE A 82 6.11 -3.18 5.37
CA ILE A 82 4.81 -3.80 5.11
C ILE A 82 4.40 -3.61 3.64
N GLU A 83 4.48 -2.38 3.12
CA GLU A 83 4.19 -2.07 1.72
C GLU A 83 5.09 -2.85 0.78
N SER A 84 6.40 -2.89 1.03
CA SER A 84 7.37 -3.61 0.18
C SER A 84 7.11 -5.12 0.13
N ILE A 85 6.72 -5.73 1.25
CA ILE A 85 6.33 -7.14 1.31
C ILE A 85 5.10 -7.38 0.45
N LEU A 86 4.13 -6.49 0.52
CA LEU A 86 2.87 -6.63 -0.21
C LEU A 86 3.02 -6.33 -1.70
N ASP A 87 3.75 -5.31 -2.10
CA ASP A 87 3.93 -4.91 -3.50
C ASP A 87 4.70 -5.95 -4.32
N GLY A 88 5.58 -6.75 -3.68
CA GLY A 88 6.31 -7.84 -4.32
C GLY A 88 5.44 -9.03 -4.79
N LYS A 89 4.14 -9.06 -4.49
CA LYS A 89 3.26 -10.18 -4.85
C LYS A 89 2.44 -9.87 -6.11
N SER A 90 2.42 -10.78 -7.04
CA SER A 90 2.17 -10.67 -8.48
C SER A 90 0.94 -9.90 -8.99
N ALA A 91 -0.23 -9.99 -8.35
CA ALA A 91 -1.46 -9.36 -8.85
C ALA A 91 -1.76 -7.99 -8.23
N ARG A 92 -0.87 -7.48 -7.39
CA ARG A 92 -1.02 -6.19 -6.73
C ARG A 92 -0.42 -5.09 -7.58
N TYR A 93 -1.10 -3.96 -7.64
CA TYR A 93 -0.58 -2.75 -8.27
C TYR A 93 0.15 -1.90 -7.24
N LYS A 94 -0.50 -1.63 -6.12
CA LYS A 94 0.03 -0.79 -5.04
C LYS A 94 -0.62 -1.18 -3.72
N SER A 95 0.17 -1.22 -2.67
CA SER A 95 -0.30 -1.27 -1.29
C SER A 95 0.04 0.02 -0.57
N GLU A 96 -0.86 0.48 0.29
CA GLU A 96 -0.67 1.62 1.16
C GLU A 96 -0.98 1.20 2.59
N ALA A 97 -0.01 1.35 3.48
CA ALA A 97 -0.16 1.05 4.89
C ALA A 97 -0.16 2.34 5.71
N TYR A 98 -1.10 2.49 6.61
CA TYR A 98 -1.16 3.62 7.53
C TYR A 98 -1.78 3.22 8.87
N ALA A 99 -1.35 3.90 9.91
CA ALA A 99 -1.88 3.69 11.24
C ALA A 99 -2.87 4.78 11.62
N THR A 100 -3.96 4.40 12.29
CA THR A 100 -5.00 5.32 12.74
C THR A 100 -4.99 5.49 14.26
N LYS A 101 -5.58 6.59 14.74
CA LYS A 101 -5.63 6.93 16.17
C LYS A 101 -6.41 5.92 17.03
N ASP A 102 -7.24 5.12 16.42
CA ASP A 102 -8.00 4.00 17.03
C ASP A 102 -7.17 2.74 17.23
N SER A 103 -5.86 2.82 17.05
CA SER A 103 -4.91 1.72 17.25
C SER A 103 -5.01 0.63 16.18
N MET A 104 -5.52 0.94 14.98
CA MET A 104 -5.61 0.00 13.87
C MET A 104 -4.53 0.27 12.82
N LEU A 105 -3.90 -0.80 12.37
CA LEU A 105 -3.10 -0.81 11.15
C LEU A 105 -4.03 -1.02 9.97
N ASN A 106 -4.10 -0.05 9.08
CA ASN A 106 -4.92 -0.13 7.87
C ASN A 106 -4.02 -0.38 6.67
N VAL A 107 -4.42 -1.34 5.84
CA VAL A 107 -3.73 -1.69 4.60
C VAL A 107 -4.75 -1.62 3.46
N THR A 108 -4.52 -0.71 2.53
CA THR A 108 -5.32 -0.60 1.31
C THR A 108 -4.55 -1.19 0.15
N ILE A 109 -5.17 -2.10 -0.61
CA ILE A 109 -4.54 -2.76 -1.75
C ILE A 109 -5.33 -2.46 -3.01
N THR A 110 -4.67 -1.83 -3.98
CA THR A 110 -5.19 -1.66 -5.32
C THR A 110 -4.74 -2.82 -6.20
N GLN A 111 -5.69 -3.53 -6.81
CA GLN A 111 -5.42 -4.66 -7.68
C GLN A 111 -5.14 -4.20 -9.11
N ARG A 112 -4.33 -4.99 -9.83
CA ARG A 112 -4.17 -4.81 -11.28
C ARG A 112 -5.45 -5.24 -12.00
N LYS A 113 -5.84 -4.44 -12.98
CA LYS A 113 -6.99 -4.74 -13.85
C LYS A 113 -6.47 -5.31 -15.15
N PRO A 114 -6.64 -6.61 -15.40
CA PRO A 114 -6.24 -7.19 -16.67
C PRO A 114 -7.16 -6.68 -17.78
N ILE A 115 -6.58 -6.45 -18.96
CA ILE A 115 -7.33 -6.13 -20.18
C ILE A 115 -7.21 -7.24 -21.22
N VAL A 116 -6.18 -8.08 -21.10
CA VAL A 116 -5.96 -9.19 -22.02
C VAL A 116 -5.33 -10.38 -21.28
N ARG A 117 -5.68 -11.58 -21.72
CA ARG A 117 -5.04 -12.83 -21.29
C ARG A 117 -4.23 -13.41 -22.45
N PHE A 118 -2.97 -13.64 -22.21
CA PHE A 118 -2.09 -14.34 -23.15
C PHE A 118 -1.98 -15.81 -22.77
N GLN A 119 -2.16 -16.70 -23.74
CA GLN A 119 -1.98 -18.13 -23.56
C GLN A 119 -0.81 -18.59 -24.45
N LYS A 120 0.26 -19.09 -23.84
CA LYS A 120 1.43 -19.62 -24.54
C LYS A 120 1.66 -21.07 -24.12
N GLY A 121 1.11 -22.00 -24.89
CA GLY A 121 1.09 -23.41 -24.52
C GLY A 121 0.35 -23.64 -23.19
N SER A 122 1.01 -24.26 -22.23
CA SER A 122 0.44 -24.54 -20.90
C SER A 122 0.53 -23.34 -19.92
N LYS A 123 1.20 -22.25 -20.29
CA LYS A 123 1.38 -21.07 -19.44
C LYS A 123 0.47 -19.95 -19.89
N GLY A 124 -0.19 -19.32 -18.94
CA GLY A 124 -1.01 -18.14 -19.19
C GLY A 124 -0.55 -16.96 -18.36
N PHE A 125 -0.77 -15.76 -18.90
CA PHE A 125 -0.44 -14.48 -18.28
C PHE A 125 -1.55 -13.49 -18.55
N TYR A 126 -1.79 -12.60 -17.62
CA TYR A 126 -2.57 -11.39 -17.84
C TYR A 126 -1.66 -10.22 -18.16
N ALA A 127 -2.16 -9.27 -18.94
CA ALA A 127 -1.54 -7.94 -19.03
C ALA A 127 -2.55 -6.87 -18.63
N ASP A 128 -2.07 -5.87 -17.90
CA ASP A 128 -2.83 -4.67 -17.60
C ASP A 128 -2.67 -3.61 -18.71
N GLU A 129 -3.30 -2.46 -18.52
CA GLU A 129 -3.27 -1.34 -19.47
C GLU A 129 -1.88 -0.74 -19.69
N THR A 130 -0.94 -0.96 -18.77
CA THR A 130 0.44 -0.47 -18.85
C THR A 130 1.37 -1.45 -19.57
N GLY A 131 0.89 -2.65 -19.87
CA GLY A 131 1.71 -3.74 -20.44
C GLY A 131 2.39 -4.61 -19.40
N TYR A 132 2.10 -4.39 -18.13
CA TYR A 132 2.67 -5.23 -17.09
C TYR A 132 2.06 -6.64 -17.14
N LEU A 133 2.94 -7.64 -17.24
CA LEU A 133 2.56 -9.05 -17.28
C LEU A 133 2.53 -9.65 -15.88
N PHE A 134 1.44 -10.34 -15.55
CA PHE A 134 1.33 -11.07 -14.29
C PHE A 134 0.68 -12.45 -14.51
N PRO A 135 1.05 -13.46 -13.70
CA PRO A 135 0.59 -14.83 -13.90
C PRO A 135 -0.90 -14.98 -13.65
N LEU A 136 -1.50 -16.01 -14.28
CA LEU A 136 -2.85 -16.44 -13.95
C LEU A 136 -2.91 -16.90 -12.50
N GLN A 137 -4.05 -16.64 -11.87
CA GLN A 137 -4.36 -17.13 -10.53
C GLN A 137 -5.33 -18.32 -10.62
N SER A 138 -5.14 -19.30 -9.74
CA SER A 138 -6.04 -20.46 -9.71
C SER A 138 -7.42 -20.15 -9.10
N THR A 139 -7.51 -19.06 -8.34
CA THR A 139 -8.71 -18.69 -7.57
C THR A 139 -9.69 -17.82 -8.34
N TYR A 140 -9.21 -17.12 -9.37
CA TYR A 140 -10.02 -16.18 -10.13
C TYR A 140 -9.57 -16.07 -11.60
N ALA A 141 -10.55 -16.07 -12.51
CA ALA A 141 -10.34 -15.82 -13.93
C ALA A 141 -11.12 -14.58 -14.37
N SER A 142 -10.40 -13.59 -14.88
CA SER A 142 -11.03 -12.37 -15.41
C SER A 142 -11.62 -12.60 -16.80
N HIS A 143 -12.77 -11.99 -17.06
CA HIS A 143 -13.42 -11.98 -18.37
C HIS A 143 -12.77 -10.90 -19.25
N VAL A 144 -11.72 -11.30 -19.96
CA VAL A 144 -10.97 -10.44 -20.88
C VAL A 144 -10.68 -11.20 -22.18
N GLN A 145 -10.31 -10.48 -23.22
CA GLN A 145 -9.92 -11.09 -24.51
C GLN A 145 -8.75 -12.05 -24.30
N VAL A 146 -8.80 -13.20 -25.02
CA VAL A 146 -7.76 -14.22 -24.97
C VAL A 146 -6.98 -14.22 -26.27
N VAL A 147 -5.67 -14.08 -26.17
CA VAL A 147 -4.73 -14.15 -27.29
C VAL A 147 -3.88 -15.40 -27.12
N ASP A 148 -3.93 -16.30 -28.10
CA ASP A 148 -3.19 -17.57 -28.09
C ASP A 148 -2.21 -17.66 -29.26
N GLY A 149 -1.18 -18.51 -29.13
CA GLY A 149 -0.20 -18.81 -30.16
C GLY A 149 1.24 -18.45 -29.83
N ALA A 150 2.02 -18.13 -30.87
CA ALA A 150 3.43 -17.75 -30.72
C ALA A 150 3.59 -16.31 -30.26
N ILE A 151 3.38 -16.07 -28.98
CA ILE A 151 3.35 -14.72 -28.37
C ILE A 151 4.74 -14.30 -27.96
N PRO A 152 5.30 -13.18 -28.51
CA PRO A 152 6.61 -12.65 -28.14
C PRO A 152 6.50 -11.77 -26.89
N LEU A 153 6.28 -12.36 -25.71
CA LEU A 153 6.09 -11.63 -24.43
C LEU A 153 7.25 -10.71 -24.04
N ASN A 154 8.45 -10.91 -24.60
CA ASN A 154 9.63 -10.09 -24.36
C ASN A 154 9.75 -8.90 -25.32
N ASN A 155 8.81 -8.71 -26.23
CA ASN A 155 8.80 -7.61 -27.19
C ASN A 155 7.81 -6.54 -26.73
N GLU A 156 8.30 -5.48 -26.12
CA GLU A 156 7.49 -4.39 -25.58
C GLU A 156 6.66 -3.69 -26.67
N GLU A 157 7.24 -3.45 -27.86
CA GLU A 157 6.54 -2.80 -28.96
C GLU A 157 5.35 -3.64 -29.46
N TRP A 158 5.54 -4.95 -29.55
CA TRP A 158 4.46 -5.87 -29.91
C TRP A 158 3.36 -5.87 -28.84
N LEU A 159 3.75 -5.88 -27.57
CA LEU A 159 2.83 -5.88 -26.44
C LEU A 159 1.97 -4.61 -26.41
N GLU A 160 2.58 -3.45 -26.59
CA GLU A 160 1.86 -2.18 -26.70
C GLU A 160 0.87 -2.13 -27.86
N ARG A 161 1.28 -2.65 -29.05
CA ARG A 161 0.38 -2.73 -30.20
C ARG A 161 -0.81 -3.64 -29.92
N MET A 162 -0.58 -4.77 -29.26
CA MET A 162 -1.63 -5.71 -28.88
C MET A 162 -2.60 -5.09 -27.87
N ILE A 163 -2.09 -4.40 -26.87
CA ILE A 163 -2.90 -3.67 -25.88
C ILE A 163 -3.79 -2.63 -26.57
N ARG A 164 -3.23 -1.85 -27.50
CA ARG A 164 -4.02 -0.89 -28.29
C ARG A 164 -5.11 -1.56 -29.12
N LEU A 165 -4.80 -2.71 -29.72
CA LEU A 165 -5.78 -3.48 -30.47
C LEU A 165 -6.92 -3.98 -29.59
N VAL A 166 -6.59 -4.57 -28.44
CA VAL A 166 -7.60 -5.05 -27.48
C VAL A 166 -8.51 -3.92 -27.00
N ARG A 167 -7.94 -2.78 -26.63
CA ARG A 167 -8.74 -1.59 -26.28
C ARG A 167 -9.66 -1.16 -27.41
N HIS A 168 -9.17 -1.14 -28.62
CA HIS A 168 -9.99 -0.79 -29.78
C HIS A 168 -11.16 -1.77 -29.99
N ILE A 169 -10.94 -3.05 -29.74
CA ILE A 169 -11.99 -4.08 -29.80
C ILE A 169 -13.02 -3.86 -28.69
N ASP A 170 -12.57 -3.64 -27.44
CA ASP A 170 -13.44 -3.45 -26.30
C ASP A 170 -14.28 -2.15 -26.39
N ASP A 171 -13.72 -1.10 -27.00
CA ASP A 171 -14.43 0.18 -27.23
C ASP A 171 -15.36 0.13 -28.44
N SER A 172 -15.19 -0.86 -29.32
CA SER A 172 -15.98 -0.98 -30.55
C SER A 172 -17.36 -1.57 -30.26
N LYS A 173 -18.41 -0.86 -30.70
CA LYS A 173 -19.79 -1.37 -30.62
C LYS A 173 -20.04 -2.60 -31.49
N VAL A 174 -19.17 -2.87 -32.47
CA VAL A 174 -19.31 -3.96 -33.43
C VAL A 174 -18.79 -5.28 -32.88
N TRP A 175 -17.81 -5.25 -31.97
CA TRP A 175 -17.11 -6.44 -31.45
C TRP A 175 -17.50 -6.78 -30.02
N LYS A 176 -18.48 -6.07 -29.45
CA LYS A 176 -18.86 -6.16 -28.04
C LYS A 176 -19.99 -7.15 -27.75
N ASP A 177 -20.39 -7.95 -28.75
CA ASP A 177 -21.44 -9.00 -28.61
C ASP A 177 -20.89 -10.35 -28.18
#